data_6e220a75cfd716dcaadda79a7f402281
#
_entry.id   6e220a75cfd716dcaadda79a7f402281
#
_cell.length_a   1.000
_cell.length_b   1.000
_cell.length_c   1.000
_cell.angle_alpha   90.00
_cell.angle_beta   90.00
_cell.angle_gamma   90.00
#
_symmetry.space_group_name_H-M   'P 1'
#
loop_
_entity.id
_entity.type
_entity.pdbx_description
1 polymer ?
#
loop_
_entity_poly.entity_id
_entity_poly.type
_entity_poly.pdbx_seq_one_letter_code
_entity_poly.pdbx_strand_id
1 'polypeptide(L)'
;DIGIRMKTLAGEIFSLESSIDFLKRQMFPTTATGEYLDKHAEMRGLKRKPSIKASGKLMFYVERPLSYSFTVPKGTVCAVSDGGLRYVTDEDTVLPVNESFVMVKAHAENGGSEYNIPVNRVTSIVTYFSEAISVNNSSIFGGGASAESDEALRERIAESYYNPSNGDNEEYYRRIALGVDGVYSVGIKPLAQGTGTVGVYIAGRASKCSDEVVSALQQEMNDKKGINITVSVENATLTGVVIKLSISVKDGYYADDVKSRVQNEIAEYFRKLCVGDGVKYCELGELIY
;
A
#
# COMPACT_ATOMS: atom_id res chain seq x y z
N ASP A 1 -25.03 0.19 -55.58
CA ASP A 1 -25.04 1.65 -55.50
C ASP A 1 -23.66 2.14 -55.06
N ILE A 2 -23.03 3.00 -55.87
CA ILE A 2 -21.71 3.57 -55.62
C ILE A 2 -21.71 4.38 -54.31
N GLY A 3 -22.77 5.12 -54.00
CA GLY A 3 -22.89 5.90 -52.78
C GLY A 3 -22.80 5.07 -51.49
N ILE A 4 -23.37 3.86 -51.46
CA ILE A 4 -23.29 2.94 -50.32
C ILE A 4 -21.88 2.43 -50.16
N ARG A 5 -21.22 2.02 -51.26
CA ARG A 5 -19.83 1.54 -51.24
C ARG A 5 -18.85 2.61 -50.75
N MET A 6 -19.04 3.85 -51.18
CA MET A 6 -18.21 4.98 -50.77
C MET A 6 -18.41 5.31 -49.28
N LYS A 7 -19.64 5.20 -48.75
CA LYS A 7 -19.91 5.37 -47.30
C LYS A 7 -19.28 4.27 -46.47
N THR A 8 -19.35 3.00 -46.93
CA THR A 8 -18.69 1.90 -46.26
C THR A 8 -17.17 2.10 -46.21
N LEU A 9 -16.55 2.45 -47.37
CA LEU A 9 -15.14 2.71 -47.43
C LEU A 9 -14.72 3.90 -46.54
N ALA A 10 -15.50 4.96 -46.50
CA ALA A 10 -15.24 6.09 -45.60
C ALA A 10 -15.31 5.69 -44.11
N GLY A 11 -16.26 4.80 -43.76
CA GLY A 11 -16.35 4.23 -42.40
C GLY A 11 -15.13 3.41 -42.02
N GLU A 12 -14.63 2.55 -42.91
CA GLU A 12 -13.42 1.77 -42.72
C GLU A 12 -12.17 2.62 -42.55
N ILE A 13 -12.02 3.68 -43.39
CA ILE A 13 -10.91 4.62 -43.28
C ILE A 13 -10.97 5.36 -41.95
N PHE A 14 -12.14 5.83 -41.52
CA PHE A 14 -12.30 6.51 -40.24
C PHE A 14 -11.96 5.57 -39.05
N SER A 15 -12.38 4.30 -39.12
CA SER A 15 -12.06 3.29 -38.12
C SER A 15 -10.54 3.05 -38.05
N LEU A 16 -9.89 2.97 -39.20
CA LEU A 16 -8.43 2.82 -39.29
C LEU A 16 -7.70 4.04 -38.72
N GLU A 17 -8.13 5.24 -39.06
CA GLU A 17 -7.58 6.49 -38.53
C GLU A 17 -7.70 6.57 -37.01
N SER A 18 -8.88 6.23 -36.49
CA SER A 18 -9.10 6.16 -35.03
C SER A 18 -8.20 5.14 -34.36
N SER A 19 -7.96 3.99 -34.99
CA SER A 19 -7.05 2.96 -34.50
C SER A 19 -5.58 3.44 -34.50
N ILE A 20 -5.17 4.16 -35.53
CA ILE A 20 -3.85 4.77 -35.62
C ILE A 20 -3.65 5.81 -34.52
N ASP A 21 -4.64 6.67 -34.29
CA ASP A 21 -4.56 7.69 -33.25
C ASP A 21 -4.53 7.07 -31.84
N PHE A 22 -5.26 6.00 -31.62
CA PHE A 22 -5.15 5.21 -30.41
C PHE A 22 -3.74 4.66 -30.23
N LEU A 23 -3.18 4.00 -31.25
CA LEU A 23 -1.83 3.44 -31.19
C LEU A 23 -0.77 4.53 -30.93
N LYS A 24 -0.86 5.69 -31.58
CA LYS A 24 0.06 6.83 -31.33
C LYS A 24 0.07 7.21 -29.84
N ARG A 25 -1.09 7.25 -29.18
CA ARG A 25 -1.18 7.56 -27.75
C ARG A 25 -0.53 6.48 -26.88
N GLN A 26 -0.59 5.21 -27.30
CA GLN A 26 -0.02 4.10 -26.53
C GLN A 26 1.49 3.92 -26.75
N MET A 27 2.09 4.59 -27.76
CA MET A 27 3.52 4.46 -28.06
C MET A 27 4.44 5.09 -27.02
N PHE A 28 3.96 6.05 -26.26
CA PHE A 28 4.79 6.78 -25.30
C PHE A 28 4.27 6.62 -23.87
N PRO A 29 5.16 6.41 -22.87
CA PRO A 29 4.76 6.31 -21.47
C PRO A 29 3.95 7.51 -20.96
N THR A 30 4.19 8.70 -21.53
CA THR A 30 3.51 9.94 -21.16
C THR A 30 2.02 9.96 -21.50
N THR A 31 1.61 9.19 -22.50
CA THR A 31 0.23 9.17 -23.02
C THR A 31 -0.40 7.78 -22.97
N ALA A 32 0.39 6.73 -22.73
CA ALA A 32 -0.09 5.37 -22.61
C ALA A 32 -0.97 5.19 -21.37
N THR A 33 -1.93 4.27 -21.44
CA THR A 33 -2.87 3.97 -20.36
C THR A 33 -3.04 2.47 -20.16
N GLY A 34 -3.43 2.06 -18.95
CA GLY A 34 -3.75 0.68 -18.61
C GLY A 34 -2.61 -0.29 -18.97
N GLU A 35 -2.96 -1.40 -19.64
CA GLU A 35 -2.01 -2.46 -20.01
C GLU A 35 -0.83 -2.00 -20.88
N TYR A 36 -1.04 -0.97 -21.70
CA TYR A 36 0.06 -0.43 -22.52
C TYR A 36 1.07 0.30 -21.67
N LEU A 37 0.61 1.04 -20.66
CA LEU A 37 1.50 1.67 -19.68
C LEU A 37 2.24 0.61 -18.84
N ASP A 38 1.57 -0.49 -18.49
CA ASP A 38 2.19 -1.61 -17.78
C ASP A 38 3.34 -2.23 -18.60
N LYS A 39 3.17 -2.38 -19.91
CA LYS A 39 4.26 -2.84 -20.82
C LYS A 39 5.44 -1.89 -20.82
N HIS A 40 5.21 -0.58 -20.81
CA HIS A 40 6.29 0.40 -20.69
C HIS A 40 7.01 0.29 -19.33
N ALA A 41 6.26 0.03 -18.25
CA ALA A 41 6.84 -0.21 -16.92
C ALA A 41 7.71 -1.47 -16.91
N GLU A 42 7.24 -2.58 -17.50
CA GLU A 42 7.97 -3.84 -17.60
C GLU A 42 9.31 -3.69 -18.34
N MET A 43 9.35 -2.89 -19.42
CA MET A 43 10.59 -2.58 -20.14
C MET A 43 11.64 -1.88 -19.27
N ARG A 44 11.21 -1.26 -18.17
CA ARG A 44 12.06 -0.63 -17.15
C ARG A 44 12.25 -1.48 -15.90
N GLY A 45 11.76 -2.74 -15.91
CA GLY A 45 11.79 -3.63 -14.75
C GLY A 45 10.86 -3.19 -13.60
N LEU A 46 9.88 -2.34 -13.91
CA LEU A 46 8.87 -1.90 -12.95
C LEU A 46 7.58 -2.72 -13.12
N LYS A 47 6.86 -2.88 -12.02
CA LYS A 47 5.51 -3.46 -12.03
C LYS A 47 4.55 -2.52 -11.33
N ARG A 48 3.31 -2.46 -11.80
CA ARG A 48 2.24 -1.75 -11.11
C ARG A 48 2.04 -2.34 -9.73
N LYS A 49 1.96 -1.49 -8.70
CA LYS A 49 1.66 -1.94 -7.34
C LYS A 49 0.20 -2.42 -7.29
N PRO A 50 -0.05 -3.67 -6.88
CA PRO A 50 -1.40 -4.20 -6.78
C PRO A 50 -2.17 -3.55 -5.63
N SER A 51 -3.48 -3.68 -5.65
CA SER A 51 -4.31 -3.31 -4.51
C SER A 51 -4.02 -4.22 -3.31
N ILE A 52 -4.12 -3.66 -2.11
CA ILE A 52 -3.92 -4.37 -0.85
C ILE A 52 -5.27 -4.45 -0.12
N LYS A 53 -5.57 -5.63 0.43
CA LYS A 53 -6.78 -5.87 1.19
C LYS A 53 -6.65 -5.30 2.60
N ALA A 54 -7.69 -4.63 3.07
CA ALA A 54 -7.78 -4.23 4.47
C ALA A 54 -7.94 -5.46 5.37
N SER A 55 -7.35 -5.44 6.53
CA SER A 55 -7.43 -6.50 7.53
C SER A 55 -7.88 -5.97 8.89
N GLY A 56 -8.55 -6.82 9.66
CA GLY A 56 -9.09 -6.45 10.96
C GLY A 56 -9.66 -7.66 11.70
N LYS A 57 -10.51 -7.38 12.71
CA LYS A 57 -11.20 -8.43 13.47
C LYS A 57 -12.70 -8.20 13.46
N LEU A 58 -13.44 -9.26 13.24
CA LEU A 58 -14.87 -9.34 13.40
C LEU A 58 -15.22 -9.98 14.76
N MET A 59 -16.19 -9.43 15.41
CA MET A 59 -16.79 -9.99 16.62
C MET A 59 -18.14 -10.57 16.25
N PHE A 60 -18.27 -11.89 16.37
CA PHE A 60 -19.56 -12.59 16.27
C PHE A 60 -20.13 -12.73 17.66
N TYR A 61 -21.38 -12.38 17.86
CA TYR A 61 -22.01 -12.42 19.16
C TYR A 61 -23.45 -12.91 19.10
N VAL A 62 -23.93 -13.47 20.20
CA VAL A 62 -25.28 -13.95 20.40
C VAL A 62 -25.94 -13.21 21.55
N GLU A 63 -27.24 -12.94 21.47
CA GLU A 63 -27.98 -12.26 22.55
C GLU A 63 -28.10 -13.15 23.80
N ARG A 64 -28.15 -14.47 23.59
CA ARG A 64 -28.19 -15.46 24.66
C ARG A 64 -27.11 -16.49 24.45
N PRO A 65 -26.27 -16.76 25.46
CA PRO A 65 -25.24 -17.78 25.36
C PRO A 65 -25.82 -19.15 24.94
N LEU A 66 -25.13 -19.81 24.02
CA LEU A 66 -25.52 -21.13 23.54
C LEU A 66 -25.10 -22.22 24.50
N SER A 67 -25.94 -23.27 24.64
CA SER A 67 -25.63 -24.44 25.45
C SER A 67 -24.70 -25.45 24.76
N TYR A 68 -24.26 -25.16 23.55
CA TYR A 68 -23.33 -25.94 22.74
C TYR A 68 -22.30 -25.03 22.07
N SER A 69 -21.19 -25.58 21.62
CA SER A 69 -20.20 -24.82 20.87
C SER A 69 -20.66 -24.57 19.42
N PHE A 70 -20.45 -23.35 18.94
CA PHE A 70 -20.76 -22.97 17.58
C PHE A 70 -19.47 -22.58 16.84
N THR A 71 -19.29 -23.07 15.61
CA THR A 71 -18.12 -22.76 14.80
C THR A 71 -18.49 -21.73 13.73
N VAL A 72 -17.77 -20.62 13.71
CA VAL A 72 -17.76 -19.67 12.60
C VAL A 72 -16.74 -20.17 11.58
N PRO A 73 -17.18 -20.61 10.38
CA PRO A 73 -16.26 -21.17 9.40
C PRO A 73 -15.36 -20.10 8.79
N LYS A 74 -14.17 -20.50 8.38
CA LYS A 74 -13.36 -19.76 7.43
C LYS A 74 -14.15 -19.48 6.16
N GLY A 75 -13.99 -18.29 5.59
CA GLY A 75 -14.73 -17.89 4.39
C GLY A 75 -16.12 -17.35 4.67
N THR A 76 -16.50 -17.16 5.93
CA THR A 76 -17.74 -16.47 6.29
C THR A 76 -17.69 -15.04 5.79
N VAL A 77 -18.69 -14.66 4.97
CA VAL A 77 -18.81 -13.33 4.38
C VAL A 77 -19.69 -12.45 5.25
N CYS A 78 -19.15 -11.31 5.65
CA CYS A 78 -19.85 -10.25 6.37
C CYS A 78 -19.80 -8.96 5.56
N ALA A 79 -20.79 -8.08 5.73
CA ALA A 79 -20.91 -6.85 4.95
C ALA A 79 -21.24 -5.64 5.83
N VAL A 80 -20.93 -4.47 5.31
CA VAL A 80 -21.48 -3.20 5.81
C VAL A 80 -23.00 -3.20 5.51
N SER A 81 -23.78 -2.47 6.29
CA SER A 81 -25.26 -2.48 6.24
C SER A 81 -25.88 -2.24 4.86
N ASP A 82 -25.19 -1.53 3.97
CA ASP A 82 -25.60 -1.29 2.58
C ASP A 82 -25.20 -2.42 1.60
N GLY A 83 -24.49 -3.46 2.10
CA GLY A 83 -24.07 -4.62 1.31
C GLY A 83 -22.91 -4.36 0.35
N GLY A 84 -22.38 -3.12 0.29
CA GLY A 84 -21.37 -2.72 -0.69
C GLY A 84 -19.98 -3.27 -0.39
N LEU A 85 -19.53 -3.17 0.85
CA LEU A 85 -18.20 -3.63 1.26
C LEU A 85 -18.29 -4.94 2.02
N ARG A 86 -17.52 -5.94 1.58
CA ARG A 86 -17.54 -7.29 2.12
C ARG A 86 -16.21 -7.68 2.73
N TYR A 87 -16.28 -8.46 3.80
CA TYR A 87 -15.16 -8.96 4.59
C TYR A 87 -15.31 -10.45 4.80
N VAL A 88 -14.21 -11.18 4.76
CA VAL A 88 -14.18 -12.65 4.78
C VAL A 88 -13.31 -13.10 5.95
N THR A 89 -13.79 -14.07 6.73
CA THR A 89 -13.02 -14.65 7.85
C THR A 89 -11.84 -15.50 7.37
N ASP A 90 -10.70 -15.39 8.07
CA ASP A 90 -9.44 -16.05 7.70
C ASP A 90 -9.31 -17.47 8.21
N GLU A 91 -9.98 -17.80 9.31
CA GLU A 91 -9.84 -19.05 10.05
C GLU A 91 -11.16 -19.54 10.64
N ASP A 92 -11.26 -20.85 10.85
CA ASP A 92 -12.36 -21.43 11.63
C ASP A 92 -12.18 -21.04 13.08
N THR A 93 -13.23 -20.48 13.69
CA THR A 93 -13.17 -20.07 15.09
C THR A 93 -14.40 -20.57 15.84
N VAL A 94 -14.16 -21.20 17.00
CA VAL A 94 -15.23 -21.78 17.80
C VAL A 94 -15.68 -20.77 18.86
N LEU A 95 -16.99 -20.48 18.90
CA LEU A 95 -17.63 -19.85 20.05
C LEU A 95 -17.86 -20.91 21.12
N PRO A 96 -17.17 -20.83 22.29
CA PRO A 96 -17.32 -21.83 23.34
C PRO A 96 -18.73 -21.85 23.94
N VAL A 97 -19.04 -22.95 24.61
CA VAL A 97 -20.30 -23.10 25.38
C VAL A 97 -20.39 -22.03 26.46
N ASN A 98 -21.58 -21.41 26.57
CA ASN A 98 -21.89 -20.33 27.52
C ASN A 98 -21.11 -19.01 27.32
N GLU A 99 -20.35 -18.87 26.24
CA GLU A 99 -19.76 -17.57 25.85
C GLU A 99 -20.74 -16.80 24.96
N SER A 100 -20.68 -15.47 25.04
CA SER A 100 -21.60 -14.58 24.29
C SER A 100 -20.98 -14.02 23.01
N PHE A 101 -19.66 -14.08 22.83
CA PHE A 101 -18.98 -13.59 21.65
C PHE A 101 -17.67 -14.31 21.35
N VAL A 102 -17.22 -14.19 20.10
CA VAL A 102 -15.91 -14.66 19.65
C VAL A 102 -15.31 -13.67 18.65
N MET A 103 -14.00 -13.50 18.70
CA MET A 103 -13.25 -12.64 17.81
C MET A 103 -12.57 -13.46 16.72
N VAL A 104 -12.79 -13.07 15.45
CA VAL A 104 -12.26 -13.77 14.28
C VAL A 104 -11.45 -12.79 13.45
N LYS A 105 -10.27 -13.19 12.98
CA LYS A 105 -9.53 -12.41 11.99
C LYS A 105 -10.24 -12.43 10.66
N ALA A 106 -10.24 -11.30 9.98
CA ALA A 106 -10.89 -11.17 8.69
C ALA A 106 -10.13 -10.18 7.80
N HIS A 107 -10.27 -10.36 6.50
CA HIS A 107 -9.77 -9.44 5.49
C HIS A 107 -10.89 -8.99 4.55
N ALA A 108 -10.69 -7.89 3.86
CA ALA A 108 -11.61 -7.42 2.83
C ALA A 108 -11.69 -8.39 1.64
N GLU A 109 -12.85 -8.54 1.03
CA GLU A 109 -13.03 -9.39 -0.15
C GLU A 109 -12.14 -8.93 -1.30
N ASN A 110 -12.04 -7.60 -1.52
CA ASN A 110 -11.19 -6.99 -2.53
C ASN A 110 -10.17 -6.03 -1.89
N GLY A 111 -9.14 -5.69 -2.64
CA GLY A 111 -8.19 -4.65 -2.25
C GLY A 111 -8.73 -3.26 -2.58
N GLY A 112 -8.43 -2.30 -1.73
CA GLY A 112 -8.84 -0.90 -1.92
C GLY A 112 -8.76 -0.11 -0.63
N SER A 113 -8.52 1.18 -0.74
CA SER A 113 -8.52 2.09 0.41
C SER A 113 -9.92 2.31 1.00
N GLU A 114 -10.96 2.12 0.21
CA GLU A 114 -12.38 2.18 0.61
C GLU A 114 -12.76 1.12 1.63
N TYR A 115 -11.99 0.01 1.67
CA TYR A 115 -12.18 -1.06 2.66
C TYR A 115 -11.58 -0.74 4.04
N ASN A 116 -10.92 0.40 4.19
CA ASN A 116 -10.49 0.90 5.50
C ASN A 116 -11.69 1.56 6.19
N ILE A 117 -12.32 0.83 7.08
CA ILE A 117 -13.54 1.29 7.75
C ILE A 117 -13.34 1.45 9.26
N PRO A 118 -14.02 2.40 9.89
CA PRO A 118 -14.02 2.55 11.34
C PRO A 118 -14.76 1.39 12.03
N VAL A 119 -14.73 1.37 13.34
CA VAL A 119 -15.45 0.42 14.18
C VAL A 119 -16.97 0.51 13.97
N ASN A 120 -17.68 -0.58 14.24
CA ASN A 120 -19.14 -0.69 14.20
C ASN A 120 -19.77 -0.45 12.82
N ARG A 121 -19.07 -0.74 11.73
CA ARG A 121 -19.61 -0.58 10.36
C ARG A 121 -20.06 -1.90 9.74
N VAL A 122 -19.42 -3.01 10.07
CA VAL A 122 -19.83 -4.35 9.60
C VAL A 122 -20.96 -4.83 10.50
N THR A 123 -22.16 -4.95 9.99
CA THR A 123 -23.36 -5.28 10.78
C THR A 123 -24.21 -6.37 10.15
N SER A 124 -23.87 -6.86 8.96
CA SER A 124 -24.63 -7.86 8.24
C SER A 124 -23.79 -9.10 7.97
N ILE A 125 -24.37 -10.28 8.16
CA ILE A 125 -23.78 -11.56 7.78
C ILE A 125 -24.44 -11.97 6.47
N VAL A 126 -23.63 -12.19 5.43
CA VAL A 126 -24.12 -12.63 4.10
C VAL A 126 -24.22 -14.15 4.05
N THR A 127 -23.28 -14.84 4.68
CA THR A 127 -23.31 -16.31 4.81
C THR A 127 -24.45 -16.72 5.73
N TYR A 128 -25.29 -17.65 5.28
CA TYR A 128 -26.40 -18.13 6.11
C TYR A 128 -25.91 -18.99 7.27
N PHE A 129 -26.44 -18.69 8.46
CA PHE A 129 -26.33 -19.53 9.66
C PHE A 129 -27.72 -19.95 10.13
N SER A 130 -27.82 -21.13 10.73
CA SER A 130 -29.05 -21.61 11.37
C SER A 130 -29.35 -20.86 12.67
N GLU A 131 -28.34 -20.29 13.27
CA GLU A 131 -28.38 -19.59 14.54
C GLU A 131 -28.56 -18.07 14.35
N ALA A 132 -29.23 -17.43 15.31
CA ALA A 132 -29.39 -15.98 15.38
C ALA A 132 -28.10 -15.34 15.90
N ILE A 133 -27.11 -15.19 15.02
CA ILE A 133 -25.80 -14.60 15.31
C ILE A 133 -25.74 -13.22 14.69
N SER A 134 -25.20 -12.27 15.42
CA SER A 134 -24.91 -10.93 14.96
C SER A 134 -23.40 -10.73 14.79
N VAL A 135 -23.01 -9.80 13.93
CA VAL A 135 -21.61 -9.47 13.67
C VAL A 135 -21.38 -7.98 13.87
N ASN A 136 -20.18 -7.66 14.35
CA ASN A 136 -19.69 -6.29 14.39
C ASN A 136 -18.17 -6.28 14.25
N ASN A 137 -17.61 -5.19 13.75
CA ASN A 137 -16.17 -4.97 13.83
C ASN A 137 -15.84 -4.10 15.05
N SER A 138 -15.28 -4.71 16.07
CA SER A 138 -14.84 -4.06 17.32
C SER A 138 -13.55 -3.25 17.18
N SER A 139 -12.83 -3.44 16.08
CA SER A 139 -11.63 -2.69 15.70
C SER A 139 -11.77 -2.15 14.28
N ILE A 140 -10.93 -1.16 13.95
CA ILE A 140 -10.85 -0.65 12.58
C ILE A 140 -10.36 -1.73 11.64
N PHE A 141 -10.89 -1.76 10.41
CA PHE A 141 -10.22 -2.42 9.30
C PHE A 141 -9.24 -1.42 8.66
N GLY A 142 -8.00 -1.83 8.48
CA GLY A 142 -6.94 -0.96 7.98
C GLY A 142 -5.92 -1.71 7.12
N GLY A 143 -4.99 -0.94 6.55
CA GLY A 143 -3.95 -1.47 5.67
C GLY A 143 -4.41 -1.72 4.23
N GLY A 144 -5.68 -1.45 3.90
CA GLY A 144 -6.16 -1.50 2.52
C GLY A 144 -5.60 -0.36 1.70
N ALA A 145 -5.18 -0.65 0.48
CA ALA A 145 -4.72 0.34 -0.48
C ALA A 145 -5.24 0.02 -1.88
N SER A 146 -5.59 1.05 -2.63
CA SER A 146 -6.00 0.91 -4.02
C SER A 146 -4.79 0.55 -4.90
N ALA A 147 -5.04 -0.07 -6.04
CA ALA A 147 -4.00 -0.30 -7.03
C ALA A 147 -3.39 1.03 -7.48
N GLU A 148 -2.13 1.01 -7.86
CA GLU A 148 -1.42 2.18 -8.36
C GLU A 148 -2.11 2.75 -9.61
N SER A 149 -2.37 4.06 -9.59
CA SER A 149 -2.98 4.75 -10.72
C SER A 149 -2.02 4.85 -11.91
N ASP A 150 -2.56 5.11 -13.11
CA ASP A 150 -1.74 5.35 -14.30
C ASP A 150 -0.81 6.54 -14.11
N GLU A 151 -1.26 7.59 -13.40
CA GLU A 151 -0.45 8.77 -13.11
C GLU A 151 0.75 8.43 -12.23
N ALA A 152 0.52 7.71 -11.12
CA ALA A 152 1.60 7.32 -10.20
C ALA A 152 2.60 6.37 -10.88
N LEU A 153 2.11 5.41 -11.68
CA LEU A 153 2.99 4.52 -12.45
C LEU A 153 3.79 5.30 -13.50
N ARG A 154 3.19 6.28 -14.17
CA ARG A 154 3.85 7.13 -15.16
C ARG A 154 4.97 7.97 -14.54
N GLU A 155 4.74 8.53 -13.37
CA GLU A 155 5.76 9.25 -12.60
C GLU A 155 6.94 8.33 -12.27
N ARG A 156 6.70 7.12 -11.79
CA ARG A 156 7.76 6.13 -11.51
C ARG A 156 8.52 5.70 -12.75
N ILE A 157 7.84 5.54 -13.89
CA ILE A 157 8.48 5.27 -15.17
C ILE A 157 9.39 6.45 -15.55
N ALA A 158 8.89 7.68 -15.47
CA ALA A 158 9.67 8.89 -15.76
C ALA A 158 10.89 8.99 -14.84
N GLU A 159 10.72 8.79 -13.53
CA GLU A 159 11.80 8.77 -12.56
C GLU A 159 12.88 7.75 -12.90
N SER A 160 12.49 6.56 -13.38
CA SER A 160 13.44 5.52 -13.81
C SER A 160 14.29 5.92 -15.02
N TYR A 161 13.85 6.90 -15.81
CA TYR A 161 14.66 7.47 -16.91
C TYR A 161 15.63 8.55 -16.41
N TYR A 162 15.22 9.34 -15.42
CA TYR A 162 16.08 10.38 -14.84
C TYR A 162 17.16 9.78 -13.93
N ASN A 163 16.83 8.69 -13.22
CA ASN A 163 17.72 8.00 -12.28
C ASN A 163 17.97 6.55 -12.75
N PRO A 164 18.68 6.32 -13.86
CA PRO A 164 18.94 4.97 -14.32
C PRO A 164 19.85 4.24 -13.35
N SER A 165 19.43 3.07 -12.90
CA SER A 165 20.27 2.16 -12.14
C SER A 165 21.32 1.56 -13.08
N ASN A 166 22.56 2.03 -13.01
CA ASN A 166 23.67 1.66 -13.91
C ASN A 166 24.72 0.75 -13.29
N GLY A 167 24.37 0.08 -12.18
CA GLY A 167 25.23 -0.94 -11.55
C GLY A 167 26.09 -0.46 -10.39
N ASP A 168 26.45 0.83 -10.30
CA ASP A 168 27.36 1.36 -9.28
C ASP A 168 26.90 2.69 -8.64
N ASN A 169 25.71 3.20 -8.99
CA ASN A 169 25.18 4.42 -8.42
C ASN A 169 24.30 4.13 -7.18
N GLU A 170 24.01 5.18 -6.40
CA GLU A 170 23.20 5.07 -5.18
C GLU A 170 21.84 4.43 -5.45
N GLU A 171 21.23 4.74 -6.60
CA GLU A 171 19.93 4.21 -6.99
C GLU A 171 19.96 2.70 -7.23
N TYR A 172 21.07 2.17 -7.73
CA TYR A 172 21.27 0.74 -7.87
C TYR A 172 21.18 0.02 -6.53
N TYR A 173 21.95 0.47 -5.54
CA TYR A 173 21.93 -0.11 -4.20
C TYR A 173 20.60 0.10 -3.47
N ARG A 174 19.99 1.28 -3.65
CA ARG A 174 18.67 1.58 -3.10
C ARG A 174 17.61 0.61 -3.62
N ARG A 175 17.58 0.37 -4.93
CA ARG A 175 16.61 -0.53 -5.56
C ARG A 175 16.77 -1.98 -5.10
N ILE A 176 18.00 -2.47 -4.95
CA ILE A 176 18.26 -3.81 -4.41
C ILE A 176 17.71 -3.89 -2.98
N ALA A 177 18.04 -2.92 -2.13
CA ALA A 177 17.62 -2.93 -0.74
C ALA A 177 16.10 -2.86 -0.58
N LEU A 178 15.40 -2.03 -1.34
CA LEU A 178 13.93 -1.93 -1.33
C LEU A 178 13.23 -3.15 -1.94
N GLY A 179 13.96 -4.01 -2.66
CA GLY A 179 13.45 -5.28 -3.18
C GLY A 179 13.34 -6.39 -2.13
N VAL A 180 13.94 -6.22 -0.95
CA VAL A 180 13.91 -7.20 0.13
C VAL A 180 12.72 -6.93 1.05
N ASP A 181 11.91 -7.97 1.29
CA ASP A 181 10.75 -7.87 2.17
C ASP A 181 11.17 -7.47 3.59
N GLY A 182 10.45 -6.50 4.15
CA GLY A 182 10.74 -5.93 5.47
C GLY A 182 11.59 -4.67 5.47
N VAL A 183 12.16 -4.27 4.33
CA VAL A 183 12.87 -3.00 4.15
C VAL A 183 11.89 -1.95 3.61
N TYR A 184 11.68 -0.88 4.35
CA TYR A 184 10.78 0.21 3.97
C TYR A 184 11.50 1.50 3.57
N SER A 185 12.65 1.75 4.14
CA SER A 185 13.43 2.95 3.89
C SER A 185 14.91 2.63 3.85
N VAL A 186 15.63 3.32 2.95
CA VAL A 186 17.05 3.06 2.67
C VAL A 186 17.79 4.36 2.50
N GLY A 187 18.88 4.50 3.23
CA GLY A 187 19.88 5.54 3.04
C GLY A 187 21.16 4.94 2.47
N ILE A 188 21.71 5.55 1.43
CA ILE A 188 22.99 5.14 0.85
C ILE A 188 24.04 6.19 1.20
N LYS A 189 25.17 5.74 1.70
CA LYS A 189 26.30 6.62 2.02
C LYS A 189 27.54 6.15 1.24
N PRO A 190 27.91 6.87 0.18
CA PRO A 190 29.17 6.62 -0.50
C PRO A 190 30.35 6.87 0.43
N LEU A 191 31.44 6.13 0.24
CA LEU A 191 32.69 6.26 1.00
C LEU A 191 32.52 6.13 2.53
N ALA A 192 31.57 5.29 2.96
CA ALA A 192 31.19 5.16 4.38
C ALA A 192 32.39 4.82 5.28
N GLN A 193 33.31 4.00 4.78
CA GLN A 193 34.53 3.57 5.48
C GLN A 193 35.79 3.88 4.66
N GLY A 194 35.72 4.81 3.69
CA GLY A 194 36.81 5.19 2.81
C GLY A 194 36.60 4.78 1.37
N THR A 195 37.62 4.94 0.54
CA THR A 195 37.55 4.68 -0.91
C THR A 195 37.13 3.23 -1.22
N GLY A 196 36.19 3.06 -2.14
CA GLY A 196 35.67 1.75 -2.54
C GLY A 196 34.65 1.13 -1.59
N THR A 197 34.11 1.92 -0.65
CA THR A 197 33.11 1.43 0.31
C THR A 197 31.76 2.14 0.14
N VAL A 198 30.66 1.39 0.30
CA VAL A 198 29.29 1.89 0.31
C VAL A 198 28.59 1.39 1.57
N GLY A 199 28.07 2.32 2.37
CA GLY A 199 27.20 2.01 3.50
C GLY A 199 25.73 2.02 3.08
N VAL A 200 25.02 0.95 3.36
CA VAL A 200 23.58 0.82 3.12
C VAL A 200 22.88 0.76 4.46
N TYR A 201 22.12 1.81 4.78
CA TYR A 201 21.42 1.94 6.05
C TYR A 201 19.93 1.68 5.81
N ILE A 202 19.38 0.66 6.45
CA ILE A 202 18.01 0.23 6.24
C ILE A 202 17.13 0.43 7.48
N ALA A 203 15.86 0.67 7.24
CA ALA A 203 14.85 0.73 8.29
C ALA A 203 13.56 0.02 7.86
N GLY A 204 12.92 -0.63 8.81
CA GLY A 204 11.56 -1.16 8.68
C GLY A 204 10.52 -0.05 8.88
N ARG A 205 9.25 -0.43 8.91
CA ARG A 205 8.14 0.51 9.14
C ARG A 205 8.11 0.96 10.60
N ALA A 206 8.74 2.10 10.89
CA ALA A 206 8.91 2.67 12.24
C ALA A 206 9.69 1.76 13.22
N SER A 207 10.49 0.85 12.72
CA SER A 207 11.28 -0.09 13.51
C SER A 207 12.59 -0.43 12.82
N LYS A 208 13.49 -1.09 13.54
CA LYS A 208 14.65 -1.74 12.92
C LYS A 208 14.23 -2.98 12.15
N CYS A 209 14.93 -3.31 11.09
CA CYS A 209 14.80 -4.59 10.41
C CYS A 209 15.35 -5.72 11.29
N SER A 210 14.84 -6.95 11.14
CA SER A 210 15.40 -8.11 11.85
C SER A 210 16.80 -8.45 11.34
N ASP A 211 17.57 -9.16 12.14
CA ASP A 211 18.93 -9.56 11.78
C ASP A 211 18.96 -10.51 10.57
N GLU A 212 17.88 -11.28 10.36
CA GLU A 212 17.71 -12.14 9.19
C GLU A 212 17.59 -11.29 7.91
N VAL A 213 16.81 -10.20 7.93
CA VAL A 213 16.65 -9.27 6.81
C VAL A 213 17.96 -8.56 6.49
N VAL A 214 18.69 -8.11 7.52
CA VAL A 214 20.01 -7.48 7.35
C VAL A 214 20.99 -8.46 6.70
N SER A 215 21.03 -9.71 7.18
CA SER A 215 21.93 -10.75 6.67
C SER A 215 21.60 -11.16 5.24
N ALA A 216 20.31 -11.34 4.93
CA ALA A 216 19.84 -11.67 3.58
C ALA A 216 20.20 -10.56 2.59
N LEU A 217 19.95 -9.30 2.96
CA LEU A 217 20.31 -8.16 2.13
C LEU A 217 21.82 -8.00 1.97
N GLN A 218 22.61 -8.24 3.02
CA GLN A 218 24.07 -8.21 2.93
C GLN A 218 24.60 -9.25 1.93
N GLN A 219 24.03 -10.45 1.91
CA GLN A 219 24.39 -11.48 0.95
C GLN A 219 24.01 -11.07 -0.46
N GLU A 220 22.79 -10.58 -0.68
CA GLU A 220 22.32 -10.13 -1.99
C GLU A 220 23.19 -8.96 -2.54
N MET A 221 23.59 -8.03 -1.66
CA MET A 221 24.49 -6.94 -1.99
C MET A 221 25.89 -7.47 -2.39
N ASN A 222 26.41 -8.46 -1.69
CA ASN A 222 27.69 -9.06 -2.03
C ASN A 222 27.69 -9.76 -3.38
N ASP A 223 26.57 -10.37 -3.76
CA ASP A 223 26.43 -11.05 -5.05
C ASP A 223 26.29 -10.08 -6.23
N LYS A 224 25.74 -8.88 -5.96
CA LYS A 224 25.39 -7.90 -7.01
C LYS A 224 26.30 -6.66 -7.04
N LYS A 225 27.20 -6.49 -6.07
CA LYS A 225 28.10 -5.30 -6.00
C LYS A 225 29.12 -5.28 -7.14
N GLY A 226 29.62 -4.09 -7.44
CA GLY A 226 30.77 -3.94 -8.36
C GLY A 226 32.04 -4.62 -7.83
N ILE A 227 32.95 -5.00 -8.75
CA ILE A 227 34.13 -5.86 -8.46
C ILE A 227 35.04 -5.24 -7.35
N ASN A 228 35.19 -3.94 -7.32
CA ASN A 228 36.08 -3.22 -6.38
C ASN A 228 35.32 -2.49 -5.28
N ILE A 229 34.08 -2.86 -5.00
CA ILE A 229 33.24 -2.20 -4.02
C ILE A 229 32.99 -3.13 -2.83
N THR A 230 33.17 -2.59 -1.62
CA THR A 230 32.77 -3.23 -0.37
C THR A 230 31.49 -2.59 0.10
N VAL A 231 30.43 -3.39 0.27
CA VAL A 231 29.13 -2.91 0.76
C VAL A 231 28.91 -3.39 2.18
N SER A 232 28.55 -2.48 3.09
CA SER A 232 28.11 -2.79 4.44
C SER A 232 26.63 -2.47 4.60
N VAL A 233 25.85 -3.42 5.12
CA VAL A 233 24.42 -3.23 5.42
C VAL A 233 24.22 -3.15 6.91
N GLU A 234 23.59 -2.07 7.37
CA GLU A 234 23.36 -1.80 8.78
C GLU A 234 21.94 -1.26 8.99
N ASN A 235 21.38 -1.53 10.17
CA ASN A 235 20.15 -0.86 10.58
C ASN A 235 20.40 0.63 10.82
N ALA A 236 19.53 1.49 10.28
CA ALA A 236 19.58 2.92 10.58
C ALA A 236 19.31 3.17 12.07
N THR A 237 19.97 4.20 12.62
CA THR A 237 19.70 4.65 13.99
C THR A 237 18.37 5.38 14.03
N LEU A 238 17.43 4.87 14.81
CA LEU A 238 16.13 5.50 14.99
C LEU A 238 16.23 6.65 16.00
N THR A 239 15.82 7.84 15.58
CA THR A 239 15.75 9.02 16.46
C THR A 239 14.30 9.37 16.72
N GLY A 240 13.90 9.36 17.99
CA GLY A 240 12.56 9.77 18.40
C GLY A 240 12.42 11.31 18.29
N VAL A 241 11.38 11.75 17.59
CA VAL A 241 11.03 13.17 17.48
C VAL A 241 9.78 13.45 18.33
N VAL A 242 9.88 14.42 19.25
CA VAL A 242 8.75 14.88 20.06
C VAL A 242 8.22 16.17 19.46
N ILE A 243 6.96 16.12 19.02
CA ILE A 243 6.27 17.28 18.46
C ILE A 243 5.25 17.78 19.49
N LYS A 244 5.36 19.05 19.86
CA LYS A 244 4.38 19.73 20.72
C LYS A 244 3.66 20.77 19.89
N LEU A 245 2.34 20.62 19.76
CA LEU A 245 1.48 21.50 18.99
C LEU A 245 0.43 22.13 19.89
N SER A 246 0.13 23.41 19.64
CA SER A 246 -1.04 24.10 20.18
C SER A 246 -1.91 24.51 19.01
N ILE A 247 -3.14 24.01 18.97
CA ILE A 247 -4.08 24.22 17.87
C ILE A 247 -5.27 25.01 18.38
N SER A 248 -5.61 26.11 17.70
CA SER A 248 -6.88 26.82 17.88
C SER A 248 -7.86 26.41 16.78
N VAL A 249 -8.99 25.87 17.18
CA VAL A 249 -10.01 25.39 16.24
C VAL A 249 -11.02 26.53 15.97
N LYS A 250 -11.36 26.75 14.70
CA LYS A 250 -12.38 27.75 14.31
C LYS A 250 -13.76 27.27 14.70
N ASP A 251 -14.68 28.21 14.91
CA ASP A 251 -16.08 27.90 15.20
C ASP A 251 -16.71 27.04 14.11
N GLY A 252 -17.42 26.01 14.52
CA GLY A 252 -18.08 25.05 13.62
C GLY A 252 -17.30 23.75 13.36
N TYR A 253 -16.10 23.59 13.91
CA TYR A 253 -15.32 22.34 13.84
C TYR A 253 -15.19 21.69 15.22
N TYR A 254 -15.18 20.35 15.25
CA TYR A 254 -14.94 19.60 16.48
C TYR A 254 -13.43 19.44 16.72
N ALA A 255 -12.99 19.81 17.92
CA ALA A 255 -11.57 19.81 18.27
C ALA A 255 -10.89 18.42 18.15
N ASP A 256 -11.61 17.35 18.49
CA ASP A 256 -11.09 15.99 18.41
C ASP A 256 -10.90 15.51 16.96
N ASP A 257 -11.78 15.92 16.05
CA ASP A 257 -11.66 15.61 14.63
C ASP A 257 -10.45 16.31 14.00
N VAL A 258 -10.28 17.60 14.32
CA VAL A 258 -9.13 18.39 13.85
C VAL A 258 -7.83 17.79 14.40
N LYS A 259 -7.80 17.44 15.69
CA LYS A 259 -6.64 16.80 16.31
C LYS A 259 -6.27 15.49 15.61
N SER A 260 -7.26 14.64 15.35
CA SER A 260 -7.04 13.36 14.67
C SER A 260 -6.52 13.53 13.24
N ARG A 261 -7.04 14.51 12.50
CA ARG A 261 -6.56 14.83 11.15
C ARG A 261 -5.13 15.30 11.17
N VAL A 262 -4.78 16.24 12.04
CA VAL A 262 -3.40 16.74 12.19
C VAL A 262 -2.44 15.62 12.59
N GLN A 263 -2.84 14.74 13.50
CA GLN A 263 -2.02 13.57 13.87
C GLN A 263 -1.77 12.64 12.69
N ASN A 264 -2.79 12.40 11.86
CA ASN A 264 -2.66 11.56 10.66
C ASN A 264 -1.75 12.21 9.61
N GLU A 265 -1.89 13.51 9.35
CA GLU A 265 -1.03 14.22 8.40
C GLU A 265 0.44 14.22 8.83
N ILE A 266 0.69 14.44 10.12
CA ILE A 266 2.05 14.34 10.67
C ILE A 266 2.59 12.91 10.53
N ALA A 267 1.78 11.89 10.82
CA ALA A 267 2.20 10.50 10.65
C ALA A 267 2.51 10.16 9.19
N GLU A 268 1.72 10.67 8.24
CA GLU A 268 1.97 10.51 6.80
C GLU A 268 3.25 11.24 6.36
N TYR A 269 3.53 12.42 6.89
CA TYR A 269 4.78 13.12 6.63
C TYR A 269 5.99 12.27 7.04
N PHE A 270 5.97 11.72 8.26
CA PHE A 270 7.07 10.86 8.75
C PHE A 270 7.20 9.54 7.97
N ARG A 271 6.11 9.02 7.42
CA ARG A 271 6.14 7.83 6.55
C ARG A 271 6.82 8.07 5.21
N LYS A 272 6.81 9.33 4.72
CA LYS A 272 7.44 9.71 3.45
C LYS A 272 8.93 9.97 3.59
N LEU A 273 9.43 10.24 4.80
CA LEU A 273 10.84 10.48 5.04
C LEU A 273 11.67 9.21 4.85
N CYS A 274 12.76 9.35 4.12
CA CYS A 274 13.76 8.30 3.93
C CYS A 274 14.86 8.38 4.99
N VAL A 275 15.60 7.28 5.14
CA VAL A 275 16.78 7.25 6.01
C VAL A 275 17.80 8.32 5.57
N GLY A 276 18.15 9.23 6.47
CA GLY A 276 19.05 10.35 6.20
C GLY A 276 18.36 11.67 5.88
N ASP A 277 17.04 11.67 5.68
CA ASP A 277 16.28 12.91 5.48
C ASP A 277 16.15 13.70 6.78
N GLY A 278 16.26 15.02 6.67
CA GLY A 278 16.03 15.93 7.78
C GLY A 278 14.56 16.30 7.93
N VAL A 279 14.09 16.40 9.17
CA VAL A 279 12.74 16.92 9.45
C VAL A 279 12.74 18.44 9.23
N LYS A 280 11.91 18.92 8.29
CA LYS A 280 11.82 20.35 7.97
C LYS A 280 10.63 20.99 8.68
N TYR A 281 10.93 21.95 9.54
CA TYR A 281 9.90 22.66 10.32
C TYR A 281 8.86 23.38 9.46
N CYS A 282 9.28 23.95 8.32
CA CYS A 282 8.37 24.65 7.41
C CYS A 282 7.34 23.71 6.79
N GLU A 283 7.75 22.51 6.35
CA GLU A 283 6.86 21.50 5.78
C GLU A 283 5.84 21.00 6.82
N LEU A 284 6.27 20.79 8.08
CA LEU A 284 5.35 20.46 9.17
C LEU A 284 4.35 21.59 9.46
N GLY A 285 4.78 22.86 9.33
CA GLY A 285 3.90 24.00 9.50
C GLY A 285 2.82 24.09 8.42
N GLU A 286 3.14 23.83 7.17
CA GLU A 286 2.20 23.83 6.03
C GLU A 286 1.15 22.73 6.13
N LEU A 287 1.48 21.56 6.70
CA LEU A 287 0.55 20.46 6.90
C LEU A 287 -0.52 20.71 7.96
N ILE A 288 -0.30 21.69 8.83
CA ILE A 288 -1.18 21.99 9.97
C ILE A 288 -2.15 23.13 9.67
N TYR A 289 -1.90 23.93 8.63
CA TYR A 289 -2.72 25.05 8.19
C TYR A 289 -3.76 24.61 7.15
#